data_6d1c6e02c38d37a33ed9d6250a2b2a65
#
_entry.id   6d1c6e02c38d37a33ed9d6250a2b2a65
#
_cell.length_a   1.000
_cell.length_b   1.000
_cell.length_c   1.000
_cell.angle_alpha   90.00
_cell.angle_beta   90.00
_cell.angle_gamma   90.00
#
_symmetry.space_group_name_H-M   'P 1'
#
loop_
_entity.id
_entity.type
_entity.pdbx_description
1 polymer ?
#
loop_
_entity_poly.entity_id
_entity_poly.type
_entity_poly.pdbx_seq_one_letter_code
_entity_poly.pdbx_strand_id
1 'polypeptide(L)'
;MEKVFSLFFVLLIVGCAQNEPLYDYDIEKKINEMGLKVPEPSTPIANYVPAVSFSESGKTKLVYVSGTGPKTKEGTYITGKVDQDLTIEEGYGAARLTALNILGSLKGEIGDLNKVVRFVKVIGMVNSTPNFNQQPAVINGFSDFIVEVFGDRGRHARSAVGLVSLPSDIAVEIEVVVEVLN
;
A
#
# COMPACT_ATOMS: atom_id res chain seq x y z
N MET A 1 -3.47 -65.96 37.42
CA MET A 1 -3.76 -65.32 36.15
C MET A 1 -3.87 -63.83 36.37
N GLU A 2 -2.73 -63.12 36.26
CA GLU A 2 -2.68 -61.66 36.45
C GLU A 2 -2.88 -61.03 35.05
N LYS A 3 -3.87 -60.13 34.99
CA LYS A 3 -4.14 -59.34 33.79
C LYS A 3 -3.34 -58.04 33.88
N VAL A 4 -2.29 -57.92 33.05
CA VAL A 4 -1.52 -56.67 32.85
C VAL A 4 -2.36 -55.75 31.96
N PHE A 5 -2.84 -54.63 32.50
CA PHE A 5 -3.50 -53.56 31.75
C PHE A 5 -2.41 -52.62 31.24
N SER A 6 -2.11 -52.67 29.95
CA SER A 6 -1.18 -51.74 29.29
C SER A 6 -1.94 -50.47 28.96
N LEU A 7 -1.58 -49.39 29.62
CA LEU A 7 -2.12 -48.04 29.40
C LEU A 7 -1.34 -47.37 28.26
N PHE A 8 -1.95 -47.32 27.07
CA PHE A 8 -1.37 -46.59 25.93
C PHE A 8 -1.63 -45.05 26.15
N PHE A 9 -0.56 -44.32 26.44
CA PHE A 9 -0.58 -42.87 26.50
C PHE A 9 -0.42 -42.33 25.07
N VAL A 10 -1.52 -41.86 24.49
CA VAL A 10 -1.50 -41.17 23.19
C VAL A 10 -1.08 -39.71 23.45
N LEU A 11 0.16 -39.37 23.11
CA LEU A 11 0.68 -38.00 23.17
C LEU A 11 0.11 -37.24 21.98
N LEU A 12 -0.95 -36.43 22.20
CA LEU A 12 -1.45 -35.47 21.22
C LEU A 12 -0.44 -34.32 21.08
N ILE A 13 0.38 -34.36 20.06
CA ILE A 13 1.22 -33.22 19.66
C ILE A 13 0.28 -32.22 18.99
N VAL A 14 -0.18 -31.22 19.73
CA VAL A 14 -0.83 -30.04 19.19
C VAL A 14 0.28 -29.21 18.52
N GLY A 15 0.52 -29.48 17.25
CA GLY A 15 1.37 -28.63 16.41
C GLY A 15 0.69 -27.26 16.27
N CYS A 16 1.21 -26.22 16.92
CA CYS A 16 0.91 -24.84 16.51
C CYS A 16 1.32 -24.72 15.05
N ALA A 17 0.35 -24.63 14.15
CA ALA A 17 0.59 -24.26 12.77
C ALA A 17 1.10 -22.80 12.80
N GLN A 18 2.41 -22.62 12.84
CA GLN A 18 3.01 -21.31 12.57
C GLN A 18 2.69 -21.02 11.11
N ASN A 19 1.93 -19.94 10.86
CA ASN A 19 1.73 -19.46 9.51
C ASN A 19 3.11 -19.08 8.97
N GLU A 20 3.51 -19.71 7.86
CA GLU A 20 4.76 -19.32 7.19
C GLU A 20 4.70 -17.81 6.83
N PRO A 21 5.81 -17.09 6.98
CA PRO A 21 5.86 -15.68 6.64
C PRO A 21 5.52 -15.47 5.16
N LEU A 22 4.79 -14.41 4.84
CA LEU A 22 4.40 -14.08 3.45
C LEU A 22 5.61 -13.67 2.59
N TYR A 23 6.70 -13.23 3.20
CA TYR A 23 7.91 -12.72 2.58
C TYR A 23 9.13 -13.41 3.19
N ASP A 24 10.19 -13.62 2.41
CA ASP A 24 11.51 -14.08 2.84
C ASP A 24 12.42 -12.92 3.30
N TYR A 25 11.87 -11.70 3.32
CA TYR A 25 12.51 -10.46 3.79
C TYR A 25 11.51 -9.61 4.57
N ASP A 26 12.02 -8.67 5.37
CA ASP A 26 11.22 -7.68 6.07
C ASP A 26 10.96 -6.47 5.17
N ILE A 27 9.69 -6.07 5.03
CA ILE A 27 9.24 -5.00 4.14
C ILE A 27 9.82 -3.64 4.55
N GLU A 28 9.78 -3.30 5.84
CA GLU A 28 10.28 -2.01 6.29
C GLU A 28 11.80 -1.92 6.21
N LYS A 29 12.49 -3.02 6.50
CA LYS A 29 13.95 -3.10 6.33
C LYS A 29 14.34 -2.88 4.87
N LYS A 30 13.62 -3.50 3.93
CA LYS A 30 13.86 -3.30 2.49
C LYS A 30 13.67 -1.84 2.08
N ILE A 31 12.60 -1.17 2.55
CA ILE A 31 12.38 0.25 2.29
C ILE A 31 13.52 1.11 2.86
N ASN A 32 14.02 0.78 4.06
CA ASN A 32 15.14 1.47 4.68
C ASN A 32 16.45 1.26 3.88
N GLU A 33 16.69 0.07 3.35
CA GLU A 33 17.85 -0.24 2.47
C GLU A 33 17.80 0.55 1.15
N MET A 34 16.61 0.96 0.70
CA MET A 34 16.42 1.88 -0.43
C MET A 34 16.68 3.35 -0.06
N GLY A 35 17.11 3.64 1.19
CA GLY A 35 17.33 4.99 1.70
C GLY A 35 16.03 5.76 2.03
N LEU A 36 14.91 5.06 2.15
CA LEU A 36 13.59 5.62 2.42
C LEU A 36 13.12 5.22 3.82
N LYS A 37 12.17 5.99 4.36
CA LYS A 37 11.50 5.69 5.64
C LYS A 37 9.99 5.83 5.44
N VAL A 38 9.23 4.83 5.87
CA VAL A 38 7.77 4.90 5.90
C VAL A 38 7.34 6.04 6.82
N PRO A 39 6.58 7.03 6.33
CA PRO A 39 6.15 8.16 7.14
C PRO A 39 5.04 7.75 8.12
N GLU A 40 4.77 8.62 9.09
CA GLU A 40 3.56 8.52 9.90
C GLU A 40 2.31 8.72 9.03
N PRO A 41 1.16 8.12 9.40
CA PRO A 41 -0.09 8.33 8.70
C PRO A 41 -0.43 9.80 8.53
N SER A 42 -0.98 10.17 7.38
CA SER A 42 -1.46 11.53 7.17
C SER A 42 -2.63 11.85 8.11
N THR A 43 -2.60 13.02 8.74
CA THR A 43 -3.74 13.51 9.53
C THR A 43 -4.86 13.92 8.57
N PRO A 44 -6.09 13.39 8.70
CA PRO A 44 -7.23 13.83 7.90
C PRO A 44 -7.53 15.33 8.10
N ILE A 45 -7.87 16.00 7.03
CA ILE A 45 -8.24 17.43 7.04
C ILE A 45 -9.75 17.64 7.13
N ALA A 46 -10.54 16.56 7.14
CA ALA A 46 -11.99 16.58 7.20
C ALA A 46 -12.50 15.33 7.95
N ASN A 47 -13.81 15.11 7.92
CA ASN A 47 -14.45 13.98 8.62
C ASN A 47 -14.33 12.67 7.82
N TYR A 48 -13.12 12.14 7.72
CA TYR A 48 -12.80 10.82 7.13
C TYR A 48 -11.56 10.25 7.84
N VAL A 49 -11.16 9.02 7.49
CA VAL A 49 -9.97 8.33 8.03
C VAL A 49 -8.96 8.02 6.91
N PRO A 50 -7.65 7.93 7.21
CA PRO A 50 -6.63 7.63 6.19
C PRO A 50 -6.80 6.24 5.58
N ALA A 51 -7.29 5.29 6.36
CA ALA A 51 -7.58 3.92 5.91
C ALA A 51 -8.70 3.32 6.77
N VAL A 52 -9.40 2.34 6.22
CA VAL A 52 -10.42 1.58 6.93
C VAL A 52 -10.36 0.11 6.52
N SER A 53 -10.39 -0.78 7.51
CA SER A 53 -10.43 -2.23 7.30
C SER A 53 -11.86 -2.72 7.16
N PHE A 54 -12.08 -3.69 6.27
CA PHE A 54 -13.33 -4.44 6.14
C PHE A 54 -13.03 -5.93 6.11
N SER A 55 -13.71 -6.70 6.97
CA SER A 55 -13.61 -8.16 7.01
C SER A 55 -15.01 -8.74 7.20
N GLU A 56 -15.38 -9.72 6.38
CA GLU A 56 -16.63 -10.50 6.61
C GLU A 56 -16.37 -11.68 7.54
N SER A 57 -15.33 -12.44 7.29
CA SER A 57 -14.78 -13.54 8.11
C SER A 57 -13.59 -14.15 7.40
N GLY A 58 -12.63 -14.73 8.12
CA GLY A 58 -11.53 -15.46 7.51
C GLY A 58 -10.15 -15.03 8.00
N LYS A 59 -9.13 -15.46 7.25
CA LYS A 59 -7.72 -15.19 7.58
C LYS A 59 -7.23 -13.83 7.08
N THR A 60 -7.97 -13.21 6.16
CA THR A 60 -7.61 -11.94 5.52
C THR A 60 -8.75 -10.93 5.60
N LYS A 61 -8.42 -9.67 5.46
CA LYS A 61 -9.34 -8.54 5.33
C LYS A 61 -8.90 -7.61 4.21
N LEU A 62 -9.82 -6.78 3.72
CA LEU A 62 -9.51 -5.69 2.81
C LEU A 62 -9.30 -4.39 3.59
N VAL A 63 -8.30 -3.63 3.18
CA VAL A 63 -8.04 -2.27 3.64
C VAL A 63 -8.22 -1.33 2.47
N TYR A 64 -9.09 -0.35 2.66
CA TYR A 64 -9.31 0.76 1.74
C TYR A 64 -8.52 1.96 2.25
N VAL A 65 -7.55 2.43 1.46
CA VAL A 65 -6.77 3.61 1.78
C VAL A 65 -7.32 4.80 1.00
N SER A 66 -7.61 5.87 1.71
CA SER A 66 -8.15 7.12 1.15
C SER A 66 -7.21 7.75 0.14
N GLY A 67 -7.76 8.60 -0.73
CA GLY A 67 -6.99 9.41 -1.67
C GLY A 67 -5.83 10.12 -0.98
N THR A 68 -4.63 9.88 -1.48
CA THR A 68 -3.38 10.34 -0.88
C THR A 68 -2.57 11.08 -1.94
N GLY A 69 -2.01 12.22 -1.58
CA GLY A 69 -1.15 13.03 -2.44
C GLY A 69 0.35 12.88 -2.13
N PRO A 70 1.21 13.49 -2.95
CA PRO A 70 2.67 13.45 -2.84
C PRO A 70 3.19 14.42 -1.76
N LYS A 71 3.01 14.09 -0.49
CA LYS A 71 3.47 14.90 0.64
C LYS A 71 4.94 14.65 0.92
N THR A 72 5.74 15.71 0.93
CA THR A 72 7.18 15.65 1.22
C THR A 72 7.43 15.49 2.72
N LYS A 73 8.68 15.16 3.08
CA LYS A 73 9.10 15.07 4.50
C LYS A 73 9.03 16.40 5.25
N GLU A 74 9.06 17.53 4.52
CA GLU A 74 8.89 18.88 5.05
C GLU A 74 7.41 19.23 5.30
N GLY A 75 6.49 18.37 4.90
CA GLY A 75 5.04 18.54 5.10
C GLY A 75 4.33 19.29 3.98
N THR A 76 5.03 19.70 2.93
CA THR A 76 4.47 20.32 1.73
C THR A 76 4.05 19.26 0.70
N TYR A 77 3.25 19.66 -0.30
CA TYR A 77 2.87 18.78 -1.41
C TYR A 77 3.61 19.16 -2.70
N ILE A 78 3.88 18.18 -3.55
CA ILE A 78 4.23 18.42 -4.94
C ILE A 78 2.93 18.81 -5.66
N THR A 79 2.88 20.02 -6.22
CA THR A 79 1.70 20.62 -6.84
C THR A 79 1.95 20.98 -8.28
N GLY A 80 0.87 21.22 -9.03
CA GLY A 80 0.88 21.66 -10.43
C GLY A 80 0.38 20.57 -11.39
N LYS A 81 0.15 20.99 -12.63
CA LYS A 81 -0.34 20.12 -13.71
C LYS A 81 0.81 19.48 -14.46
N VAL A 82 0.71 18.19 -14.65
CA VAL A 82 1.58 17.47 -15.62
C VAL A 82 1.27 17.95 -17.03
N ASP A 83 2.28 18.14 -17.85
CA ASP A 83 2.26 18.71 -19.20
C ASP A 83 2.05 20.25 -19.26
N GLN A 84 2.08 20.93 -18.11
CA GLN A 84 2.08 22.39 -18.02
C GLN A 84 3.15 22.88 -17.03
N ASP A 85 3.02 22.48 -15.76
CA ASP A 85 3.88 22.92 -14.66
C ASP A 85 4.93 21.87 -14.31
N LEU A 86 4.63 20.61 -14.59
CA LEU A 86 5.45 19.44 -14.29
C LEU A 86 5.67 18.59 -15.54
N THR A 87 6.86 18.05 -15.65
CA THR A 87 7.19 16.99 -16.63
C THR A 87 6.57 15.65 -16.22
N ILE A 88 6.55 14.68 -17.14
CA ILE A 88 6.14 13.30 -16.85
C ILE A 88 7.04 12.68 -15.77
N GLU A 89 8.34 12.95 -15.79
CA GLU A 89 9.32 12.46 -14.82
C GLU A 89 9.07 13.01 -13.41
N GLU A 90 8.76 14.28 -13.28
CA GLU A 90 8.37 14.89 -12.01
C GLU A 90 7.04 14.33 -11.50
N GLY A 91 6.08 14.12 -12.39
CA GLY A 91 4.83 13.42 -12.08
C GLY A 91 5.04 11.98 -11.63
N TYR A 92 5.93 11.23 -12.28
CA TYR A 92 6.35 9.88 -11.85
C TYR A 92 6.96 9.91 -10.46
N GLY A 93 7.86 10.87 -10.18
CA GLY A 93 8.44 11.06 -8.85
C GLY A 93 7.38 11.37 -7.79
N ALA A 94 6.39 12.21 -8.12
CA ALA A 94 5.25 12.51 -7.25
C ALA A 94 4.42 11.25 -6.96
N ALA A 95 4.14 10.41 -7.97
CA ALA A 95 3.42 9.15 -7.79
C ALA A 95 4.20 8.14 -6.93
N ARG A 96 5.54 8.07 -7.09
CA ARG A 96 6.42 7.25 -6.24
C ARG A 96 6.40 7.71 -4.79
N LEU A 97 6.45 9.01 -4.55
CA LEU A 97 6.33 9.58 -3.20
C LEU A 97 4.96 9.30 -2.58
N THR A 98 3.89 9.39 -3.38
CA THR A 98 2.53 9.05 -2.94
C THR A 98 2.44 7.58 -2.50
N ALA A 99 3.12 6.66 -3.19
CA ALA A 99 3.17 5.26 -2.77
C ALA A 99 3.76 5.11 -1.36
N LEU A 100 4.84 5.81 -1.07
CA LEU A 100 5.45 5.79 0.28
C LEU A 100 4.49 6.37 1.35
N ASN A 101 3.76 7.44 1.02
CA ASN A 101 2.77 8.04 1.92
C ASN A 101 1.59 7.08 2.18
N ILE A 102 1.14 6.36 1.16
CA ILE A 102 0.10 5.30 1.27
C ILE A 102 0.57 4.19 2.21
N LEU A 103 1.84 3.77 2.14
CA LEU A 103 2.38 2.78 3.08
C LEU A 103 2.36 3.29 4.52
N GLY A 104 2.51 4.59 4.76
CA GLY A 104 2.34 5.19 6.08
C GLY A 104 0.91 5.02 6.61
N SER A 105 -0.08 5.37 5.80
CA SER A 105 -1.51 5.21 6.15
C SER A 105 -1.88 3.74 6.36
N LEU A 106 -1.41 2.86 5.48
CA LEU A 106 -1.64 1.42 5.57
C LEU A 106 -1.01 0.85 6.86
N LYS A 107 0.24 1.21 7.16
CA LYS A 107 0.93 0.79 8.39
C LYS A 107 0.20 1.27 9.64
N GLY A 108 -0.31 2.49 9.64
CA GLY A 108 -1.13 3.02 10.73
C GLY A 108 -2.38 2.18 11.01
N GLU A 109 -3.00 1.61 9.98
CA GLU A 109 -4.20 0.77 10.09
C GLU A 109 -3.88 -0.67 10.51
N ILE A 110 -2.80 -1.29 9.97
CA ILE A 110 -2.53 -2.72 10.16
C ILE A 110 -1.36 -3.03 11.09
N GLY A 111 -0.58 -2.04 11.47
CA GLY A 111 0.57 -2.14 12.38
C GLY A 111 1.86 -2.68 11.75
N ASP A 112 1.76 -3.63 10.80
CA ASP A 112 2.91 -4.33 10.22
C ASP A 112 2.70 -4.55 8.71
N LEU A 113 3.59 -4.01 7.88
CA LEU A 113 3.52 -4.14 6.42
C LEU A 113 3.82 -5.56 5.92
N ASN A 114 4.44 -6.42 6.73
CA ASN A 114 4.63 -7.83 6.40
C ASN A 114 3.30 -8.61 6.35
N LYS A 115 2.20 -8.05 6.84
CA LYS A 115 0.85 -8.61 6.72
C LYS A 115 0.21 -8.40 5.34
N VAL A 116 0.79 -7.62 4.46
CA VAL A 116 0.23 -7.37 3.12
C VAL A 116 0.24 -8.65 2.29
N VAL A 117 -0.95 -9.17 1.96
CA VAL A 117 -1.13 -10.35 1.09
C VAL A 117 -0.97 -9.96 -0.37
N ARG A 118 -1.66 -8.87 -0.79
CA ARG A 118 -1.47 -8.27 -2.12
C ARG A 118 -2.13 -6.90 -2.24
N PHE A 119 -1.62 -6.08 -3.14
CA PHE A 119 -2.34 -4.93 -3.67
C PHE A 119 -3.40 -5.42 -4.67
N VAL A 120 -4.66 -5.05 -4.45
CA VAL A 120 -5.79 -5.56 -5.24
C VAL A 120 -6.15 -4.57 -6.35
N LYS A 121 -6.39 -3.30 -5.98
CA LYS A 121 -6.81 -2.24 -6.90
C LYS A 121 -6.11 -0.95 -6.58
N VAL A 122 -5.75 -0.23 -7.63
CA VAL A 122 -5.20 1.13 -7.60
C VAL A 122 -5.98 2.02 -8.55
N ILE A 123 -6.37 3.19 -8.08
CA ILE A 123 -6.86 4.29 -8.91
C ILE A 123 -5.86 5.43 -8.77
N GLY A 124 -5.17 5.74 -9.86
CA GLY A 124 -4.23 6.85 -9.95
C GLY A 124 -4.84 7.98 -10.76
N MET A 125 -4.98 9.14 -10.14
CA MET A 125 -5.50 10.36 -10.70
C MET A 125 -4.37 11.35 -10.91
N VAL A 126 -4.24 11.90 -12.11
CA VAL A 126 -3.20 12.85 -12.49
C VAL A 126 -3.82 14.20 -12.75
N ASN A 127 -3.37 15.23 -12.04
CA ASN A 127 -3.68 16.62 -12.37
C ASN A 127 -2.94 16.96 -13.67
N SER A 128 -3.66 17.10 -14.76
CA SER A 128 -3.04 17.24 -16.08
C SER A 128 -3.82 18.19 -17.01
N THR A 129 -3.16 18.59 -18.09
CA THR A 129 -3.83 19.37 -19.14
C THR A 129 -4.90 18.51 -19.86
N PRO A 130 -5.91 19.10 -20.48
CA PRO A 130 -6.98 18.35 -21.17
C PRO A 130 -6.48 17.44 -22.29
N ASN A 131 -5.35 17.76 -22.91
CA ASN A 131 -4.79 17.00 -24.04
C ASN A 131 -3.74 15.96 -23.60
N PHE A 132 -3.36 15.94 -22.34
CA PHE A 132 -2.41 14.96 -21.82
C PHE A 132 -3.01 13.55 -21.86
N ASN A 133 -2.26 12.59 -22.39
CA ASN A 133 -2.72 11.21 -22.57
C ASN A 133 -1.72 10.16 -22.06
N GLN A 134 -0.73 10.59 -21.26
CA GLN A 134 0.31 9.70 -20.73
C GLN A 134 0.17 9.49 -19.21
N GLN A 135 -1.05 9.56 -18.66
CA GLN A 135 -1.31 9.28 -17.24
C GLN A 135 -0.73 7.92 -16.77
N PRO A 136 -0.77 6.84 -17.58
CA PRO A 136 -0.12 5.59 -17.20
C PRO A 136 1.38 5.72 -16.92
N ALA A 137 2.10 6.57 -17.69
CA ALA A 137 3.54 6.80 -17.49
C ALA A 137 3.81 7.47 -16.13
N VAL A 138 2.98 8.44 -15.75
CA VAL A 138 3.04 9.10 -14.44
C VAL A 138 2.77 8.10 -13.30
N ILE A 139 1.67 7.34 -13.39
CA ILE A 139 1.25 6.41 -12.32
C ILE A 139 2.16 5.18 -12.24
N ASN A 140 3.00 4.91 -13.26
CA ASN A 140 4.04 3.90 -13.14
C ASN A 140 4.97 4.17 -11.94
N GLY A 141 5.20 5.43 -11.55
CA GLY A 141 5.98 5.75 -10.34
C GLY A 141 5.46 5.07 -9.09
N PHE A 142 4.14 5.01 -8.91
CA PHE A 142 3.50 4.24 -7.85
C PHE A 142 3.69 2.73 -8.06
N SER A 143 3.30 2.23 -9.23
CA SER A 143 3.25 0.79 -9.50
C SER A 143 4.63 0.13 -9.40
N ASP A 144 5.65 0.78 -9.96
CA ASP A 144 7.02 0.28 -9.95
C ASP A 144 7.58 0.22 -8.52
N PHE A 145 7.31 1.26 -7.71
CA PHE A 145 7.70 1.26 -6.30
C PHE A 145 7.03 0.14 -5.49
N ILE A 146 5.73 -0.06 -5.66
CA ILE A 146 5.00 -1.10 -4.94
C ILE A 146 5.47 -2.49 -5.37
N VAL A 147 5.76 -2.72 -6.64
CA VAL A 147 6.31 -4.00 -7.12
C VAL A 147 7.77 -4.17 -6.65
N GLU A 148 8.57 -3.12 -6.62
CA GLU A 148 9.94 -3.15 -6.07
C GLU A 148 9.94 -3.57 -4.59
N VAL A 149 8.99 -3.08 -3.79
CA VAL A 149 8.88 -3.37 -2.35
C VAL A 149 8.26 -4.75 -2.09
N PHE A 150 7.14 -5.09 -2.74
CA PHE A 150 6.31 -6.26 -2.41
C PHE A 150 6.42 -7.42 -3.42
N GLY A 151 7.25 -7.28 -4.45
CA GLY A 151 7.38 -8.29 -5.51
C GLY A 151 6.06 -8.53 -6.24
N ASP A 152 5.76 -9.80 -6.55
CA ASP A 152 4.51 -10.16 -7.25
C ASP A 152 3.23 -9.82 -6.47
N ARG A 153 3.30 -9.69 -5.15
CA ARG A 153 2.19 -9.23 -4.31
C ARG A 153 1.87 -7.75 -4.50
N GLY A 154 2.80 -6.98 -5.05
CA GLY A 154 2.60 -5.60 -5.47
C GLY A 154 1.89 -5.43 -6.82
N ARG A 155 1.76 -6.48 -7.64
CA ARG A 155 1.08 -6.42 -8.93
C ARG A 155 -0.44 -6.34 -8.74
N HIS A 156 -1.04 -5.26 -9.22
CA HIS A 156 -2.43 -4.87 -8.93
C HIS A 156 -3.21 -4.55 -10.21
N ALA A 157 -4.54 -4.64 -10.14
CA ALA A 157 -5.40 -4.06 -11.16
C ALA A 157 -5.40 -2.53 -11.04
N ARG A 158 -5.26 -1.79 -12.16
CA ARG A 158 -5.08 -0.33 -12.12
C ARG A 158 -5.98 0.40 -13.11
N SER A 159 -6.43 1.60 -12.69
CA SER A 159 -6.87 2.67 -13.58
C SER A 159 -5.94 3.86 -13.39
N ALA A 160 -5.54 4.51 -14.50
CA ALA A 160 -4.79 5.77 -14.50
C ALA A 160 -5.57 6.77 -15.35
N VAL A 161 -6.03 7.85 -14.72
CA VAL A 161 -6.93 8.83 -15.35
C VAL A 161 -6.41 10.26 -15.16
N GLY A 162 -6.71 11.13 -16.10
CA GLY A 162 -6.43 12.57 -16.01
C GLY A 162 -7.64 13.31 -15.46
N LEU A 163 -7.38 14.26 -14.59
CA LEU A 163 -8.36 15.18 -14.02
C LEU A 163 -7.95 16.62 -14.30
N VAL A 164 -8.94 17.47 -14.56
CA VAL A 164 -8.71 18.90 -14.83
C VAL A 164 -8.12 19.61 -13.61
N SER A 165 -8.45 19.13 -12.41
CA SER A 165 -7.91 19.65 -11.15
C SER A 165 -7.97 18.58 -10.07
N LEU A 166 -7.05 18.64 -9.12
CA LEU A 166 -7.07 17.89 -7.87
C LEU A 166 -7.11 18.84 -6.67
N PRO A 167 -7.59 18.38 -5.50
CA PRO A 167 -7.60 19.21 -4.30
C PRO A 167 -6.21 19.77 -3.99
N SER A 168 -6.15 21.03 -3.56
CA SER A 168 -4.89 21.75 -3.24
C SER A 168 -3.88 21.74 -4.39
N ASP A 169 -4.35 21.56 -5.62
CA ASP A 169 -3.53 21.52 -6.84
C ASP A 169 -2.41 20.47 -6.81
N ILE A 170 -2.58 19.38 -6.04
CA ILE A 170 -1.59 18.31 -5.99
C ILE A 170 -1.40 17.67 -7.36
N ALA A 171 -0.17 17.22 -7.65
CA ALA A 171 0.20 16.66 -8.97
C ALA A 171 -0.51 15.34 -9.27
N VAL A 172 -0.66 14.49 -8.26
CA VAL A 172 -1.35 13.21 -8.34
C VAL A 172 -2.12 12.94 -7.05
N GLU A 173 -3.19 12.15 -7.17
CA GLU A 173 -3.89 11.55 -6.03
C GLU A 173 -4.09 10.07 -6.31
N ILE A 174 -3.80 9.22 -5.34
CA ILE A 174 -3.88 7.77 -5.52
C ILE A 174 -4.63 7.16 -4.35
N GLU A 175 -5.56 6.24 -4.66
CA GLU A 175 -6.26 5.40 -3.70
C GLU A 175 -6.04 3.94 -4.00
N VAL A 176 -6.06 3.10 -2.96
CA VAL A 176 -5.78 1.67 -3.11
C VAL A 176 -6.70 0.80 -2.26
N VAL A 177 -6.90 -0.43 -2.73
CA VAL A 177 -7.47 -1.53 -1.96
C VAL A 177 -6.39 -2.59 -1.80
N VAL A 178 -6.14 -3.01 -0.55
CA VAL A 178 -5.07 -3.95 -0.19
C VAL A 178 -5.67 -5.09 0.61
N GLU A 179 -5.34 -6.33 0.26
CA GLU A 179 -5.64 -7.52 1.07
C GLU A 179 -4.51 -7.73 2.08
N VAL A 180 -4.86 -7.93 3.35
CA VAL A 180 -3.91 -8.13 4.45
C VAL A 180 -4.34 -9.29 5.34
N LEU A 181 -3.40 -9.90 6.07
CA LEU A 181 -3.71 -10.84 7.15
C LEU A 181 -4.43 -10.13 8.29
N ASN A 182 -5.38 -10.84 8.94
CA ASN A 182 -6.06 -10.37 10.16
C ASN A 182 -5.11 -10.24 11.35
#